data_7ae1f35cfe74eee75303e066e964ccb4
#
_entry.id   7ae1f35cfe74eee75303e066e964ccb4
#
_cell.length_a   1.000
_cell.length_b   1.000
_cell.length_c   1.000
_cell.angle_alpha   90.00
_cell.angle_beta   90.00
_cell.angle_gamma   90.00
#
_symmetry.space_group_name_H-M   'P 1'
#
loop_
_entity.id
_entity.type
_entity.pdbx_description
1 polymer ?
#
loop_
_entity_poly.entity_id
_entity_poly.type
_entity_poly.pdbx_seq_one_letter_code
_entity_poly.pdbx_strand_id
1 'polypeptide(L)'
;MLTRKLREYAETPDRFAPVPDGSSVTRYDDGRVCFIQGEEWGSVSGISVEPDEVEQLVHRVRGLARSRNYVWWIGPSSRPADLADRLQALGFTDPGDRVGMLYAVALTDEPRANPPEISVTQIATFEDWVAAREVQWDAFATRPERREAGRARLREDFEEATALQVPVGFLARLDGRAAGTAMAVPSECGVYLIAGAVATWARGRGVYRALVRARWDFAVARGTAALVTQADPQTSYPILKRIGFEDVCAIRRLEDPRR
;
A
#
# COMPACT_ATOMS: atom_id res chain seq x y z
N MET A 1 -22.16 0.96 -8.20
CA MET A 1 -22.21 0.53 -6.76
C MET A 1 -21.13 -0.53 -6.52
N LEU A 2 -20.24 -0.34 -5.54
CA LEU A 2 -19.14 -1.25 -5.25
C LEU A 2 -19.65 -2.63 -4.78
N THR A 3 -19.11 -3.70 -5.38
CA THR A 3 -19.46 -5.08 -5.00
C THR A 3 -18.94 -5.40 -3.59
N ARG A 4 -19.53 -6.41 -2.93
CA ARG A 4 -19.06 -6.90 -1.62
C ARG A 4 -17.57 -7.30 -1.65
N LYS A 5 -17.16 -8.05 -2.68
CA LYS A 5 -15.77 -8.51 -2.86
C LYS A 5 -14.79 -7.34 -3.02
N LEU A 6 -15.17 -6.29 -3.74
CA LEU A 6 -14.32 -5.10 -3.90
C LEU A 6 -14.20 -4.29 -2.61
N ARG A 7 -15.27 -4.22 -1.79
CA ARG A 7 -15.23 -3.59 -0.47
C ARG A 7 -14.28 -4.33 0.47
N GLU A 8 -14.36 -5.65 0.51
CA GLU A 8 -13.47 -6.50 1.29
C GLU A 8 -12.01 -6.33 0.83
N TYR A 9 -11.78 -6.32 -0.49
CA TYR A 9 -10.45 -6.08 -1.04
C TYR A 9 -9.89 -4.72 -0.66
N ALA A 10 -10.69 -3.65 -0.68
CA ALA A 10 -10.24 -2.32 -0.30
C ALA A 10 -9.93 -2.21 1.21
N GLU A 11 -10.69 -2.91 2.06
CA GLU A 11 -10.48 -2.94 3.50
C GLU A 11 -9.25 -3.78 3.89
N THR A 12 -9.07 -4.95 3.27
CA THR A 12 -8.03 -5.92 3.63
C THR A 12 -7.21 -6.37 2.41
N PRO A 13 -6.52 -5.47 1.70
CA PRO A 13 -5.84 -5.80 0.45
C PRO A 13 -4.76 -6.87 0.60
N ASP A 14 -4.16 -7.00 1.79
CA ASP A 14 -3.11 -7.97 2.09
C ASP A 14 -3.56 -9.43 1.91
N ARG A 15 -4.86 -9.73 2.09
CA ARG A 15 -5.42 -11.06 1.83
C ARG A 15 -5.39 -11.46 0.37
N PHE A 16 -5.47 -10.48 -0.51
CA PHE A 16 -5.59 -10.67 -1.95
C PHE A 16 -4.25 -10.48 -2.69
N ALA A 17 -3.25 -9.92 -2.01
CA ALA A 17 -1.94 -9.70 -2.59
C ALA A 17 -1.27 -11.03 -2.93
N PRO A 18 -0.73 -11.22 -4.14
CA PRO A 18 0.09 -12.40 -4.43
C PRO A 18 1.37 -12.33 -3.60
N VAL A 19 1.80 -13.49 -3.11
CA VAL A 19 3.12 -13.68 -2.48
C VAL A 19 3.90 -14.61 -3.41
N PRO A 20 4.82 -14.07 -4.22
CA PRO A 20 5.61 -14.88 -5.15
C PRO A 20 6.53 -15.85 -4.43
N ASP A 21 6.73 -17.03 -5.02
CA ASP A 21 7.73 -17.98 -4.55
C ASP A 21 9.13 -17.37 -4.58
N GLY A 22 9.92 -17.61 -3.54
CA GLY A 22 11.26 -17.03 -3.39
C GLY A 22 11.28 -15.57 -2.89
N SER A 23 10.11 -14.96 -2.65
CA SER A 23 10.01 -13.63 -2.04
C SER A 23 10.46 -13.67 -0.57
N SER A 24 11.08 -12.57 -0.11
CA SER A 24 11.31 -12.32 1.33
C SER A 24 9.99 -12.07 2.09
N VAL A 25 8.91 -11.74 1.38
CA VAL A 25 7.56 -11.56 1.93
C VAL A 25 6.93 -12.91 2.26
N THR A 26 6.33 -12.99 3.44
CA THR A 26 5.54 -14.17 3.85
C THR A 26 4.16 -13.74 4.29
N ARG A 27 3.15 -14.59 4.07
CA ARG A 27 1.79 -14.40 4.54
C ARG A 27 1.32 -15.60 5.33
N TYR A 28 0.82 -15.35 6.53
CA TYR A 28 -0.01 -16.24 7.31
C TYR A 28 -1.45 -15.79 7.20
N ASP A 29 -2.36 -16.64 6.73
CA ASP A 29 -3.79 -16.38 6.66
C ASP A 29 -4.55 -17.69 6.94
N ASP A 30 -5.25 -17.74 8.06
CA ASP A 30 -6.09 -18.88 8.48
C ASP A 30 -7.60 -18.61 8.31
N GLY A 31 -7.93 -17.54 7.57
CA GLY A 31 -9.31 -17.06 7.40
C GLY A 31 -9.81 -16.22 8.59
N ARG A 32 -9.14 -16.26 9.75
CA ARG A 32 -9.48 -15.52 10.97
C ARG A 32 -8.58 -14.30 11.19
N VAL A 33 -7.36 -14.33 10.65
CA VAL A 33 -6.41 -13.22 10.63
C VAL A 33 -5.51 -13.36 9.44
N CYS A 34 -5.17 -12.23 8.81
CA CYS A 34 -4.13 -12.12 7.81
C CYS A 34 -2.95 -11.37 8.40
N PHE A 35 -1.78 -12.00 8.42
CA PHE A 35 -0.51 -11.38 8.78
C PHE A 35 0.47 -11.53 7.61
N ILE A 36 0.78 -10.42 6.96
CA ILE A 36 1.79 -10.35 5.90
C ILE A 36 3.00 -9.58 6.42
N GLN A 37 4.19 -10.05 6.10
CA GLN A 37 5.43 -9.41 6.55
C GLN A 37 6.58 -9.59 5.55
N GLY A 38 7.43 -8.57 5.46
CA GLY A 38 8.77 -8.64 4.88
C GLY A 38 9.83 -8.65 5.97
N GLU A 39 11.07 -8.31 5.62
CA GLU A 39 12.19 -8.29 6.57
C GLU A 39 12.06 -7.18 7.62
N GLU A 40 11.62 -5.99 7.20
CA GLU A 40 11.59 -4.79 8.05
C GLU A 40 10.19 -4.26 8.36
N TRP A 41 9.14 -4.95 7.91
CA TRP A 41 7.76 -4.49 8.07
C TRP A 41 6.80 -5.66 8.23
N GLY A 42 5.62 -5.37 8.75
CA GLY A 42 4.51 -6.31 8.81
C GLY A 42 3.16 -5.60 8.93
N SER A 43 2.10 -6.30 8.53
CA SER A 43 0.73 -5.83 8.51
C SER A 43 -0.20 -6.94 8.99
N VAL A 44 -0.98 -6.67 10.04
CA VAL A 44 -2.03 -7.55 10.57
C VAL A 44 -3.38 -6.96 10.22
N SER A 45 -4.21 -7.70 9.53
CA SER A 45 -5.52 -7.24 9.04
C SER A 45 -6.53 -8.39 8.97
N GLY A 46 -7.79 -8.10 8.61
CA GLY A 46 -8.80 -9.11 8.39
C GLY A 46 -9.09 -9.97 9.62
N ILE A 47 -9.14 -9.36 10.82
CA ILE A 47 -9.26 -10.04 12.10
C ILE A 47 -10.71 -10.40 12.37
N SER A 48 -10.97 -11.71 12.65
CA SER A 48 -12.29 -12.22 13.01
C SER A 48 -12.13 -13.36 14.02
N VAL A 49 -12.07 -13.01 15.29
CA VAL A 49 -11.89 -13.94 16.43
C VAL A 49 -12.95 -13.69 17.49
N GLU A 50 -13.15 -14.65 18.40
CA GLU A 50 -14.02 -14.45 19.54
C GLU A 50 -13.37 -13.51 20.58
N PRO A 51 -14.17 -12.83 21.41
CA PRO A 51 -13.66 -11.86 22.39
C PRO A 51 -12.59 -12.40 23.34
N ASP A 52 -12.68 -13.65 23.75
CA ASP A 52 -11.75 -14.34 24.66
C ASP A 52 -10.50 -14.86 23.97
N GLU A 53 -10.46 -14.86 22.63
CA GLU A 53 -9.30 -15.30 21.84
C GLU A 53 -8.33 -14.16 21.49
N VAL A 54 -8.70 -12.89 21.74
CA VAL A 54 -7.89 -11.72 21.30
C VAL A 54 -6.48 -11.76 21.89
N GLU A 55 -6.32 -12.10 23.17
CA GLU A 55 -5.00 -12.18 23.81
C GLU A 55 -4.15 -13.31 23.19
N GLN A 56 -4.76 -14.46 22.94
CA GLN A 56 -4.08 -15.57 22.27
C GLN A 56 -3.67 -15.22 20.85
N LEU A 57 -4.51 -14.47 20.11
CA LEU A 57 -4.16 -13.95 18.78
C LEU A 57 -2.93 -13.04 18.84
N VAL A 58 -2.89 -12.11 19.79
CA VAL A 58 -1.74 -11.21 19.99
C VAL A 58 -0.46 -12.02 20.26
N HIS A 59 -0.52 -13.01 21.14
CA HIS A 59 0.62 -13.90 21.41
C HIS A 59 1.08 -14.64 20.15
N ARG A 60 0.14 -15.15 19.37
CA ARG A 60 0.43 -15.87 18.11
C ARG A 60 1.14 -14.95 17.11
N VAL A 61 0.60 -13.74 16.88
CA VAL A 61 1.22 -12.77 15.94
C VAL A 61 2.62 -12.39 16.38
N ARG A 62 2.82 -12.15 17.68
CA ARG A 62 4.17 -11.87 18.24
C ARG A 62 5.14 -13.02 18.01
N GLY A 63 4.68 -14.27 18.10
CA GLY A 63 5.49 -15.45 17.82
C GLY A 63 5.85 -15.65 16.33
N LEU A 64 5.01 -15.15 15.43
CA LEU A 64 5.23 -15.21 13.98
C LEU A 64 6.06 -14.03 13.45
N ALA A 65 6.09 -12.90 14.17
CA ALA A 65 6.70 -11.66 13.70
C ALA A 65 8.22 -11.79 13.61
N ARG A 66 8.78 -11.56 12.41
CA ARG A 66 10.22 -11.47 12.15
C ARG A 66 10.77 -10.09 12.43
N SER A 67 9.95 -9.06 12.13
CA SER A 67 10.28 -7.65 12.35
C SER A 67 9.56 -7.12 13.59
N ARG A 68 10.20 -6.17 14.26
CA ARG A 68 9.54 -5.37 15.30
C ARG A 68 8.68 -4.24 14.72
N ASN A 69 8.68 -4.04 13.42
CA ASN A 69 7.96 -2.96 12.75
C ASN A 69 6.72 -3.50 12.03
N TYR A 70 5.72 -3.93 12.79
CA TYR A 70 4.42 -4.32 12.24
C TYR A 70 3.28 -3.53 12.89
N VAL A 71 2.21 -3.41 12.14
CA VAL A 71 1.03 -2.63 12.51
C VAL A 71 -0.23 -3.46 12.42
N TRP A 72 -1.25 -3.09 13.21
CA TRP A 72 -2.57 -3.71 13.19
C TRP A 72 -3.56 -2.75 12.55
N TRP A 73 -4.28 -3.23 11.55
CA TRP A 73 -5.30 -2.50 10.83
C TRP A 73 -6.68 -3.02 11.20
N ILE A 74 -7.49 -2.16 11.81
CA ILE A 74 -8.81 -2.49 12.33
C ILE A 74 -9.84 -1.74 11.49
N GLY A 75 -10.56 -2.48 10.66
CA GLY A 75 -11.65 -1.99 9.84
C GLY A 75 -13.02 -2.42 10.41
N PRO A 76 -14.13 -1.99 9.80
CA PRO A 76 -15.47 -2.31 10.27
C PRO A 76 -15.84 -3.80 10.16
N SER A 77 -15.13 -4.59 9.34
CA SER A 77 -15.30 -6.04 9.27
C SER A 77 -14.59 -6.79 10.42
N SER A 78 -13.70 -6.12 11.16
CA SER A 78 -12.97 -6.75 12.26
C SER A 78 -13.89 -7.21 13.39
N ARG A 79 -13.58 -8.36 13.98
CA ARG A 79 -14.31 -8.94 15.11
C ARG A 79 -13.33 -9.33 16.21
N PRO A 80 -13.73 -9.17 17.48
CA PRO A 80 -15.00 -8.59 17.96
C PRO A 80 -15.14 -7.09 17.62
N ALA A 81 -16.34 -6.53 17.74
CA ALA A 81 -16.61 -5.13 17.38
C ALA A 81 -15.82 -4.12 18.25
N ASP A 82 -15.47 -4.50 19.46
CA ASP A 82 -14.65 -3.76 20.42
C ASP A 82 -13.16 -4.15 20.37
N LEU A 83 -12.69 -4.76 19.26
CA LEU A 83 -11.31 -5.23 19.09
C LEU A 83 -10.28 -4.15 19.40
N ALA A 84 -10.50 -2.92 18.93
CA ALA A 84 -9.56 -1.82 19.17
C ALA A 84 -9.40 -1.53 20.66
N ASP A 85 -10.48 -1.49 21.43
CA ASP A 85 -10.46 -1.24 22.87
C ASP A 85 -9.77 -2.38 23.62
N ARG A 86 -10.00 -3.63 23.22
CA ARG A 86 -9.32 -4.81 23.77
C ARG A 86 -7.82 -4.77 23.53
N LEU A 87 -7.40 -4.42 22.31
CA LEU A 87 -5.98 -4.27 21.98
C LEU A 87 -5.35 -3.13 22.81
N GLN A 88 -6.07 -2.02 23.00
CA GLN A 88 -5.59 -0.92 23.85
C GLN A 88 -5.47 -1.37 25.32
N ALA A 89 -6.39 -2.16 25.83
CA ALA A 89 -6.29 -2.77 27.18
C ALA A 89 -5.07 -3.70 27.30
N LEU A 90 -4.60 -4.32 26.21
CA LEU A 90 -3.35 -5.09 26.14
C LEU A 90 -2.10 -4.23 25.92
N GLY A 91 -2.27 -2.90 25.96
CA GLY A 91 -1.19 -1.93 25.85
C GLY A 91 -0.90 -1.43 24.45
N PHE A 92 -1.69 -1.77 23.44
CA PHE A 92 -1.54 -1.20 22.09
C PHE A 92 -1.83 0.30 22.09
N THR A 93 -1.14 1.03 21.25
CA THR A 93 -1.23 2.49 21.20
C THR A 93 -1.59 2.98 19.80
N ASP A 94 -2.23 4.14 19.74
CA ASP A 94 -2.30 4.90 18.51
C ASP A 94 -0.88 5.37 18.12
N PRO A 95 -0.58 5.51 16.83
CA PRO A 95 0.79 5.73 16.34
C PRO A 95 1.36 7.14 16.59
N GLY A 96 0.88 7.89 17.57
CA GLY A 96 1.40 9.20 17.97
C GLY A 96 1.36 10.23 16.85
N ASP A 97 2.52 10.58 16.30
CA ASP A 97 2.72 11.55 15.21
C ASP A 97 2.50 10.99 13.81
N ARG A 98 2.22 9.68 13.69
CA ARG A 98 1.94 9.02 12.43
C ARG A 98 0.43 8.95 12.17
N VAL A 99 0.08 8.60 10.91
CA VAL A 99 -1.32 8.43 10.51
C VAL A 99 -1.97 7.31 11.31
N GLY A 100 -2.87 7.66 12.21
CA GLY A 100 -3.64 6.72 13.05
C GLY A 100 -4.88 6.14 12.37
N MET A 101 -5.31 6.76 11.26
CA MET A 101 -6.49 6.35 10.50
C MET A 101 -6.24 6.50 9.01
N LEU A 102 -6.66 5.53 8.22
CA LEU A 102 -6.70 5.58 6.77
C LEU A 102 -8.14 5.44 6.27
N TYR A 103 -8.40 5.92 5.07
CA TYR A 103 -9.64 5.64 4.34
C TYR A 103 -9.36 4.62 3.24
N ALA A 104 -10.01 3.46 3.30
CA ALA A 104 -10.09 2.56 2.17
C ALA A 104 -11.01 3.16 1.12
N VAL A 105 -10.51 3.27 -0.10
CA VAL A 105 -11.23 3.84 -1.24
C VAL A 105 -11.06 2.96 -2.46
N ALA A 106 -12.05 3.00 -3.36
CA ALA A 106 -12.06 2.24 -4.60
C ALA A 106 -12.44 3.10 -5.80
N LEU A 107 -11.93 2.76 -6.97
CA LEU A 107 -12.28 3.36 -8.26
C LEU A 107 -12.69 2.25 -9.22
N THR A 108 -13.89 2.39 -9.81
CA THR A 108 -14.47 1.45 -10.79
C THR A 108 -14.78 2.10 -12.13
N ASP A 109 -14.63 3.40 -12.21
CA ASP A 109 -14.80 4.17 -13.42
C ASP A 109 -13.47 4.65 -13.98
N GLU A 110 -13.40 4.75 -15.29
CA GLU A 110 -12.19 5.19 -15.99
C GLU A 110 -11.79 6.62 -15.59
N PRO A 111 -10.58 6.83 -15.04
CA PRO A 111 -10.10 8.18 -14.73
C PRO A 111 -9.79 8.97 -16.02
N ARG A 112 -9.87 10.29 -15.93
CA ARG A 112 -9.59 11.20 -17.04
C ARG A 112 -8.23 10.92 -17.67
N ALA A 113 -8.14 11.11 -18.99
CA ALA A 113 -6.89 11.02 -19.73
C ALA A 113 -5.78 11.94 -19.20
N ASN A 114 -4.54 11.56 -19.45
CA ASN A 114 -3.38 12.35 -19.03
C ASN A 114 -3.21 13.59 -19.91
N PRO A 115 -2.67 14.67 -19.35
CA PRO A 115 -2.14 15.77 -20.14
C PRO A 115 -0.99 15.25 -21.04
N PRO A 116 -0.85 15.81 -22.28
CA PRO A 116 0.12 15.30 -23.27
C PRO A 116 1.59 15.43 -22.81
N GLU A 117 1.89 16.37 -21.94
CA GLU A 117 3.22 16.59 -21.36
C GLU A 117 3.63 15.54 -20.31
N ILE A 118 2.68 14.66 -19.88
CA ILE A 118 2.96 13.62 -18.89
C ILE A 118 2.92 12.24 -19.56
N SER A 119 4.05 11.57 -19.62
CA SER A 119 4.14 10.16 -19.96
C SER A 119 4.30 9.29 -18.72
N VAL A 120 3.70 8.09 -18.73
CA VAL A 120 3.86 7.10 -17.66
C VAL A 120 4.20 5.76 -18.30
N THR A 121 5.27 5.14 -17.82
CA THR A 121 5.71 3.81 -18.26
C THR A 121 5.85 2.86 -17.09
N GLN A 122 5.72 1.56 -17.33
CA GLN A 122 6.17 0.56 -16.35
C GLN A 122 7.70 0.61 -16.26
N ILE A 123 8.21 0.41 -15.04
CA ILE A 123 9.65 0.36 -14.79
C ILE A 123 10.17 -0.98 -15.30
N ALA A 124 10.98 -0.94 -16.36
CA ALA A 124 11.55 -2.13 -17.00
C ALA A 124 13.08 -2.12 -17.02
N THR A 125 13.70 -0.97 -16.78
CA THR A 125 15.16 -0.81 -16.82
C THR A 125 15.72 -0.39 -15.46
N PHE A 126 16.98 -0.69 -15.21
CA PHE A 126 17.67 -0.22 -14.00
C PHE A 126 17.73 1.30 -13.92
N GLU A 127 17.85 1.98 -15.05
CA GLU A 127 17.83 3.44 -15.11
C GLU A 127 16.49 4.02 -14.64
N ASP A 128 15.37 3.44 -15.10
CA ASP A 128 14.04 3.82 -14.64
C ASP A 128 13.86 3.55 -13.15
N TRP A 129 14.38 2.41 -12.66
CA TRP A 129 14.37 2.08 -11.24
C TRP A 129 15.10 3.12 -10.40
N VAL A 130 16.32 3.49 -10.78
CA VAL A 130 17.09 4.54 -10.10
C VAL A 130 16.34 5.87 -10.10
N ALA A 131 15.79 6.28 -11.24
CA ALA A 131 15.03 7.52 -11.36
C ALA A 131 13.78 7.51 -10.46
N ALA A 132 13.07 6.37 -10.37
CA ALA A 132 11.92 6.20 -9.51
C ALA A 132 12.29 6.30 -8.02
N ARG A 133 13.41 5.71 -7.61
CA ARG A 133 13.90 5.77 -6.23
C ARG A 133 14.31 7.18 -5.82
N GLU A 134 14.99 7.92 -6.71
CA GLU A 134 15.33 9.32 -6.44
C GLU A 134 14.07 10.20 -6.28
N VAL A 135 13.05 10.00 -7.13
CA VAL A 135 11.74 10.67 -6.97
C VAL A 135 11.11 10.33 -5.62
N GLN A 136 11.13 9.06 -5.21
CA GLN A 136 10.56 8.61 -3.95
C GLN A 136 11.29 9.25 -2.75
N TRP A 137 12.61 9.28 -2.78
CA TRP A 137 13.42 9.91 -1.72
C TRP A 137 13.19 11.42 -1.61
N ASP A 138 13.03 12.12 -2.75
CA ASP A 138 12.66 13.54 -2.76
C ASP A 138 11.27 13.75 -2.15
N ALA A 139 10.27 13.00 -2.63
CA ALA A 139 8.88 13.17 -2.24
C ALA A 139 8.64 12.93 -0.75
N PHE A 140 9.36 11.99 -0.14
CA PHE A 140 9.25 11.63 1.27
C PHE A 140 10.31 12.28 2.16
N ALA A 141 11.08 13.22 1.64
CA ALA A 141 12.16 13.91 2.37
C ALA A 141 13.09 12.91 3.10
N THR A 142 13.42 11.80 2.42
CA THR A 142 14.24 10.73 3.00
C THR A 142 15.60 11.28 3.44
N ARG A 143 16.01 10.95 4.66
CA ARG A 143 17.28 11.41 5.25
C ARG A 143 18.49 10.96 4.41
N PRO A 144 19.57 11.77 4.33
CA PRO A 144 20.76 11.47 3.52
C PRO A 144 21.33 10.07 3.79
N GLU A 145 21.45 9.68 5.05
CA GLU A 145 22.03 8.38 5.45
C GLU A 145 21.22 7.20 4.91
N ARG A 146 19.87 7.34 4.94
CA ARG A 146 18.97 6.32 4.35
C ARG A 146 19.02 6.30 2.83
N ARG A 147 19.21 7.46 2.19
CA ARG A 147 19.42 7.51 0.72
C ARG A 147 20.69 6.81 0.32
N GLU A 148 21.77 7.03 1.06
CA GLU A 148 23.07 6.40 0.79
C GLU A 148 22.99 4.87 0.98
N ALA A 149 22.41 4.40 2.07
CA ALA A 149 22.15 2.97 2.28
C ALA A 149 21.27 2.38 1.17
N GLY A 150 20.21 3.10 0.74
CA GLY A 150 19.37 2.69 -0.36
C GLY A 150 20.11 2.64 -1.70
N ARG A 151 21.02 3.59 -1.98
CA ARG A 151 21.83 3.58 -3.21
C ARG A 151 22.75 2.35 -3.29
N ALA A 152 23.30 1.91 -2.16
CA ALA A 152 24.15 0.73 -2.10
C ALA A 152 23.40 -0.56 -2.51
N ARG A 153 22.08 -0.60 -2.36
CA ARG A 153 21.24 -1.78 -2.66
C ARG A 153 20.45 -1.67 -3.96
N LEU A 154 20.52 -0.55 -4.70
CA LEU A 154 19.67 -0.31 -5.87
C LEU A 154 19.70 -1.43 -6.91
N ARG A 155 20.87 -2.04 -7.14
CA ARG A 155 21.01 -3.12 -8.11
C ARG A 155 20.33 -4.40 -7.63
N GLU A 156 20.59 -4.80 -6.40
CA GLU A 156 19.98 -5.96 -5.75
C GLU A 156 18.46 -5.83 -5.68
N ASP A 157 17.96 -4.67 -5.20
CA ASP A 157 16.53 -4.37 -5.12
C ASP A 157 15.85 -4.42 -6.51
N PHE A 158 16.52 -3.97 -7.58
CA PHE A 158 16.02 -4.04 -8.94
C PHE A 158 15.95 -5.47 -9.47
N GLU A 159 16.99 -6.26 -9.25
CA GLU A 159 17.07 -7.67 -9.67
C GLU A 159 15.99 -8.49 -8.95
N GLU A 160 15.80 -8.30 -7.64
CA GLU A 160 14.72 -8.93 -6.89
C GLU A 160 13.34 -8.51 -7.42
N ALA A 161 13.08 -7.21 -7.58
CA ALA A 161 11.80 -6.72 -8.11
C ALA A 161 11.49 -7.24 -9.51
N THR A 162 12.52 -7.37 -10.37
CA THR A 162 12.40 -7.91 -11.73
C THR A 162 12.08 -9.40 -11.71
N ALA A 163 12.73 -10.16 -10.84
CA ALA A 163 12.50 -11.59 -10.69
C ALA A 163 11.09 -11.89 -10.15
N LEU A 164 10.62 -11.13 -9.17
CA LEU A 164 9.32 -11.34 -8.52
C LEU A 164 8.14 -10.79 -9.35
N GLN A 165 8.37 -9.79 -10.20
CA GLN A 165 7.35 -9.11 -11.03
C GLN A 165 6.17 -8.51 -10.25
N VAL A 166 6.20 -8.51 -8.94
CA VAL A 166 5.20 -7.94 -8.03
C VAL A 166 5.91 -7.33 -6.82
N PRO A 167 5.60 -6.07 -6.45
CA PRO A 167 4.70 -5.14 -7.12
C PRO A 167 5.25 -4.58 -8.44
N VAL A 168 4.35 -4.20 -9.35
CA VAL A 168 4.70 -3.57 -10.63
C VAL A 168 4.97 -2.08 -10.41
N GLY A 169 6.15 -1.61 -10.79
CA GLY A 169 6.56 -0.21 -10.69
C GLY A 169 6.14 0.62 -11.91
N PHE A 170 5.80 1.90 -11.66
CA PHE A 170 5.47 2.89 -12.68
C PHE A 170 6.30 4.17 -12.45
N LEU A 171 6.80 4.75 -13.55
CA LEU A 171 7.52 6.00 -13.56
C LEU A 171 6.80 7.02 -14.44
N ALA A 172 6.43 8.15 -13.86
CA ALA A 172 5.88 9.29 -14.59
C ALA A 172 6.98 10.31 -14.92
N ARG A 173 6.99 10.78 -16.16
CA ARG A 173 7.84 11.89 -16.62
C ARG A 173 6.97 13.06 -17.02
N LEU A 174 7.39 14.24 -16.62
CA LEU A 174 6.83 15.51 -17.02
C LEU A 174 7.85 16.24 -17.86
N ASP A 175 7.54 16.54 -19.12
CA ASP A 175 8.47 17.09 -20.09
C ASP A 175 9.80 16.29 -20.17
N GLY A 176 9.70 14.95 -20.14
CA GLY A 176 10.85 14.03 -20.19
C GLY A 176 11.59 13.82 -18.86
N ARG A 177 11.39 14.67 -17.84
CA ARG A 177 12.04 14.57 -16.53
C ARG A 177 11.23 13.68 -15.57
N ALA A 178 11.89 12.78 -14.85
CA ALA A 178 11.25 11.95 -13.83
C ALA A 178 10.56 12.81 -12.76
N ALA A 179 9.25 12.63 -12.60
CA ALA A 179 8.39 13.52 -11.83
C ALA A 179 7.51 12.79 -10.78
N GLY A 180 7.26 11.50 -10.99
CA GLY A 180 6.47 10.71 -10.07
C GLY A 180 6.75 9.23 -10.21
N THR A 181 6.49 8.47 -9.16
CA THR A 181 6.58 7.01 -9.14
C THR A 181 5.42 6.43 -8.35
N ALA A 182 5.06 5.20 -8.65
CA ALA A 182 4.04 4.46 -7.90
C ALA A 182 4.19 2.96 -8.14
N MET A 183 3.61 2.17 -7.25
CA MET A 183 3.56 0.72 -7.40
C MET A 183 2.12 0.22 -7.46
N ALA A 184 1.94 -0.95 -8.05
CA ALA A 184 0.68 -1.65 -8.23
C ALA A 184 0.83 -3.11 -7.83
N VAL A 185 -0.04 -3.59 -6.95
CA VAL A 185 -0.14 -5.01 -6.58
C VAL A 185 -1.39 -5.57 -7.25
N PRO A 186 -1.26 -6.37 -8.33
CA PRO A 186 -2.41 -6.95 -9.00
C PRO A 186 -3.01 -8.10 -8.19
N SER A 187 -4.32 -8.26 -8.28
CA SER A 187 -5.07 -9.39 -7.75
C SER A 187 -6.18 -9.79 -8.71
N GLU A 188 -6.91 -10.85 -8.42
CA GLU A 188 -8.11 -11.24 -9.16
C GLU A 188 -9.29 -10.26 -9.00
N CYS A 189 -9.24 -9.36 -8.00
CA CYS A 189 -10.30 -8.41 -7.69
C CYS A 189 -10.05 -7.01 -8.25
N GLY A 190 -8.83 -6.73 -8.72
CA GLY A 190 -8.40 -5.41 -9.14
C GLY A 190 -6.91 -5.18 -8.85
N VAL A 191 -6.54 -3.92 -8.74
CA VAL A 191 -5.16 -3.52 -8.45
C VAL A 191 -5.11 -2.67 -7.18
N TYR A 192 -4.29 -3.09 -6.22
CA TYR A 192 -3.99 -2.32 -5.01
C TYR A 192 -2.87 -1.33 -5.29
N LEU A 193 -3.14 -0.06 -5.07
CA LEU A 193 -2.21 1.05 -5.32
C LEU A 193 -1.40 1.34 -4.07
N ILE A 194 -0.08 1.26 -4.18
CA ILE A 194 0.85 1.56 -3.09
C ILE A 194 1.96 2.50 -3.53
N ALA A 195 2.67 3.07 -2.57
CA ALA A 195 3.91 3.84 -2.74
C ALA A 195 3.84 4.96 -3.79
N GLY A 196 2.68 5.60 -3.95
CA GLY A 196 2.53 6.74 -4.87
C GLY A 196 3.26 7.98 -4.36
N ALA A 197 4.19 8.52 -5.16
CA ALA A 197 5.00 9.68 -4.82
C ALA A 197 5.14 10.62 -6.01
N VAL A 198 5.15 11.94 -5.76
CA VAL A 198 5.38 12.98 -6.76
C VAL A 198 6.48 13.91 -6.25
N ALA A 199 7.51 14.09 -7.07
CA ALA A 199 8.60 15.00 -6.79
C ALA A 199 8.09 16.40 -6.42
N THR A 200 8.71 17.04 -5.46
CA THR A 200 8.27 18.31 -4.89
C THR A 200 8.03 19.38 -5.97
N TRP A 201 8.92 19.47 -6.94
CA TRP A 201 8.85 20.42 -8.05
C TRP A 201 7.70 20.17 -9.05
N ALA A 202 7.15 18.94 -9.09
CA ALA A 202 6.10 18.50 -10.02
C ALA A 202 4.69 18.43 -9.39
N ARG A 203 4.56 18.77 -8.10
CA ARG A 203 3.27 18.76 -7.40
C ARG A 203 2.30 19.76 -8.03
N GLY A 204 1.00 19.43 -7.99
CA GLY A 204 -0.05 20.28 -8.57
C GLY A 204 -0.19 20.20 -10.10
N ARG A 205 0.71 19.50 -10.81
CA ARG A 205 0.77 19.42 -12.27
C ARG A 205 0.10 18.17 -12.88
N GLY A 206 -0.69 17.42 -12.11
CA GLY A 206 -1.44 16.27 -12.62
C GLY A 206 -0.69 14.93 -12.63
N VAL A 207 0.59 14.89 -12.21
CA VAL A 207 1.45 13.69 -12.23
C VAL A 207 0.84 12.52 -11.44
N TYR A 208 0.29 12.77 -10.24
CA TYR A 208 -0.34 11.72 -9.45
C TYR A 208 -1.56 11.11 -10.16
N ARG A 209 -2.40 11.95 -10.79
CA ARG A 209 -3.53 11.47 -11.60
C ARG A 209 -3.07 10.62 -12.78
N ALA A 210 -1.99 11.03 -13.45
CA ALA A 210 -1.42 10.24 -14.54
C ALA A 210 -0.93 8.85 -14.08
N LEU A 211 -0.31 8.78 -12.89
CA LEU A 211 0.06 7.50 -12.28
C LEU A 211 -1.18 6.65 -11.92
N VAL A 212 -2.28 7.24 -11.49
CA VAL A 212 -3.55 6.51 -11.27
C VAL A 212 -4.08 6.00 -12.61
N ARG A 213 -4.10 6.83 -13.65
CA ARG A 213 -4.55 6.45 -14.99
C ARG A 213 -3.76 5.27 -15.55
N ALA A 214 -2.44 5.29 -15.50
CA ALA A 214 -1.61 4.20 -16.01
C ALA A 214 -1.85 2.87 -15.27
N ARG A 215 -2.11 2.93 -13.95
CA ARG A 215 -2.45 1.73 -13.16
C ARG A 215 -3.89 1.25 -13.41
N TRP A 216 -4.80 2.14 -13.81
CA TRP A 216 -6.10 1.78 -14.32
C TRP A 216 -6.00 1.03 -15.65
N ASP A 217 -5.24 1.58 -16.61
CA ASP A 217 -5.01 0.93 -17.90
C ASP A 217 -4.37 -0.46 -17.72
N PHE A 218 -3.45 -0.59 -16.77
CA PHE A 218 -2.86 -1.87 -16.36
C PHE A 218 -3.91 -2.84 -15.79
N ALA A 219 -4.82 -2.38 -14.94
CA ALA A 219 -5.90 -3.19 -14.38
C ALA A 219 -6.87 -3.66 -15.49
N VAL A 220 -7.26 -2.76 -16.40
CA VAL A 220 -8.13 -3.08 -17.56
C VAL A 220 -7.49 -4.13 -18.45
N ALA A 221 -6.19 -3.99 -18.78
CA ALA A 221 -5.47 -4.95 -19.61
C ALA A 221 -5.40 -6.36 -18.97
N ARG A 222 -5.60 -6.47 -17.65
CA ARG A 222 -5.68 -7.73 -16.89
C ARG A 222 -7.11 -8.24 -16.70
N GLY A 223 -8.10 -7.55 -17.25
CA GLY A 223 -9.52 -7.91 -17.09
C GLY A 223 -10.12 -7.55 -15.72
N THR A 224 -9.47 -6.69 -14.94
CA THR A 224 -9.89 -6.32 -13.58
C THR A 224 -10.03 -4.80 -13.45
N ALA A 225 -11.02 -4.19 -14.11
CA ALA A 225 -11.23 -2.73 -14.12
C ALA A 225 -11.64 -2.18 -12.74
N ALA A 226 -10.75 -2.30 -11.76
CA ALA A 226 -10.92 -1.76 -10.41
C ALA A 226 -9.58 -1.40 -9.76
N LEU A 227 -9.54 -0.27 -9.08
CA LEU A 227 -8.41 0.14 -8.25
C LEU A 227 -8.86 0.30 -6.80
N VAL A 228 -8.03 -0.13 -5.87
CA VAL A 228 -8.24 0.12 -4.43
C VAL A 228 -6.98 0.70 -3.81
N THR A 229 -7.14 1.47 -2.74
CA THR A 229 -6.02 1.93 -1.92
C THR A 229 -6.48 2.36 -0.54
N GLN A 230 -5.53 2.45 0.38
CA GLN A 230 -5.73 3.00 1.72
C GLN A 230 -5.05 4.37 1.77
N ALA A 231 -5.82 5.40 2.01
CA ALA A 231 -5.45 6.79 1.83
C ALA A 231 -5.36 7.56 3.15
N ASP A 232 -4.28 8.31 3.31
CA ASP A 232 -4.11 9.25 4.40
C ASP A 232 -5.10 10.40 4.27
N PRO A 233 -5.91 10.69 5.33
CA PRO A 233 -6.91 11.75 5.33
C PRO A 233 -6.36 13.13 4.99
N GLN A 234 -5.13 13.42 5.36
CA GLN A 234 -4.54 14.75 5.23
C GLN A 234 -3.83 14.96 3.89
N THR A 235 -3.42 13.87 3.21
CA THR A 235 -2.56 13.97 2.02
C THR A 235 -3.19 13.34 0.78
N SER A 236 -3.24 12.03 0.69
CA SER A 236 -3.67 11.31 -0.54
C SER A 236 -5.19 11.25 -0.70
N TYR A 237 -5.95 11.12 0.38
CA TYR A 237 -7.40 10.96 0.32
C TYR A 237 -8.11 12.11 -0.44
N PRO A 238 -7.85 13.42 -0.14
CA PRO A 238 -8.49 14.51 -0.88
C PRO A 238 -8.15 14.53 -2.38
N ILE A 239 -6.98 13.99 -2.75
CA ILE A 239 -6.56 13.90 -4.16
C ILE A 239 -7.33 12.77 -4.85
N LEU A 240 -7.42 11.59 -4.22
CA LEU A 240 -8.14 10.43 -4.74
C LEU A 240 -9.64 10.71 -4.91
N LYS A 241 -10.26 11.40 -3.96
CA LYS A 241 -11.66 11.86 -4.08
C LYS A 241 -11.88 12.72 -5.33
N ARG A 242 -10.97 13.65 -5.63
CA ARG A 242 -11.02 14.49 -6.84
C ARG A 242 -10.80 13.70 -8.13
N ILE A 243 -10.13 12.55 -8.07
CA ILE A 243 -9.95 11.65 -9.20
C ILE A 243 -11.21 10.83 -9.47
N GLY A 244 -12.05 10.59 -8.44
CA GLY A 244 -13.30 9.86 -8.56
C GLY A 244 -13.38 8.61 -7.68
N PHE A 245 -12.42 8.39 -6.78
CA PHE A 245 -12.51 7.28 -5.82
C PHE A 245 -13.70 7.42 -4.89
N GLU A 246 -14.42 6.33 -4.69
CA GLU A 246 -15.52 6.20 -3.73
C GLU A 246 -15.01 5.69 -2.39
N ASP A 247 -15.67 6.14 -1.30
CA ASP A 247 -15.36 5.67 0.03
C ASP A 247 -15.85 4.25 0.26
N VAL A 248 -15.01 3.43 0.88
CA VAL A 248 -15.36 2.09 1.34
C VAL A 248 -15.54 2.07 2.84
N CYS A 249 -14.49 2.39 3.60
CA CYS A 249 -14.52 2.45 5.04
C CYS A 249 -13.33 3.21 5.63
N ALA A 250 -13.41 3.55 6.92
CA ALA A 250 -12.27 3.98 7.71
C ALA A 250 -11.58 2.76 8.32
N ILE A 251 -10.24 2.82 8.42
CA ILE A 251 -9.40 1.77 8.99
C ILE A 251 -8.51 2.41 10.06
N ARG A 252 -8.59 1.92 11.29
CA ARG A 252 -7.76 2.38 12.40
C ARG A 252 -6.45 1.61 12.44
N ARG A 253 -5.36 2.32 12.68
CA ARG A 253 -4.03 1.77 12.90
C ARG A 253 -3.72 1.69 14.38
N LEU A 254 -3.27 0.54 14.85
CA LEU A 254 -2.71 0.37 16.19
C LEU A 254 -1.30 -0.22 16.10
N GLU A 255 -0.46 0.17 17.05
CA GLU A 255 0.90 -0.30 17.20
C GLU A 255 1.06 -1.13 18.47
N ASP A 256 1.79 -2.27 18.35
CA ASP A 256 2.11 -3.12 19.50
C ASP A 256 3.32 -2.53 20.25
N PRO A 257 3.19 -2.13 21.53
CA PRO A 257 4.28 -1.52 22.29
C PRO A 257 5.41 -2.49 22.64
N ARG A 258 5.15 -3.81 22.58
CA ARG A 258 6.11 -4.86 22.94
C ARG A 258 6.95 -5.35 21.75
N ARG A 259 7.14 -4.47 20.77
CA ARG A 259 7.99 -4.77 19.60
C ARG A 259 9.50 -4.67 19.93
#